data_0a2d1e394997a3b2701e4d85400d4b06
#
_entry.id   0a2d1e394997a3b2701e4d85400d4b06
#
_cell.length_a   1.000
_cell.length_b   1.000
_cell.length_c   1.000
_cell.angle_alpha   90.00
_cell.angle_beta   90.00
_cell.angle_gamma   90.00
#
_symmetry.space_group_name_H-M   'P 1'
#
loop_
_entity.id
_entity.type
_entity.pdbx_description
1 polymer ?
#
loop_
_entity_poly.entity_id
_entity_poly.type
_entity_poly.pdbx_seq_one_letter_code
_entity_poly.pdbx_strand_id
1 'polypeptide(L)'
;VVYRIALSLHLELFLGLWIAILDESLNIDLVVFIAIFADVATLAIAYDNAPFAPKPVKWNLPRLWGMSIILGIFLAIGTWITLTTMFLPKGGIIQNFGSIDGVIFLQISLTENWLIFITRAAGPFWSSIPSWQLSGAVFIVDIIATCFTLFGWWSQNWNDIVTVVRVWIWSFGVFCVLGGAYYAMSESEKFDRLMNGKPMKVKEDNKSFEDFVAAMKRVSTQHEKSS
;
A
#
# COMPACT_ATOMS: atom_id res chain seq x y z
N VAL A 1 -6.24 -7.01 -0.45
CA VAL A 1 -5.89 -7.63 0.83
C VAL A 1 -4.55 -7.13 1.34
N VAL A 2 -3.44 -7.25 0.58
CA VAL A 2 -2.09 -6.79 0.97
C VAL A 2 -2.10 -5.35 1.47
N TYR A 3 -2.75 -4.44 0.74
CA TYR A 3 -2.91 -3.04 1.10
C TYR A 3 -3.45 -2.86 2.54
N ARG A 4 -4.60 -3.45 2.85
CA ARG A 4 -5.25 -3.27 4.17
C ARG A 4 -4.43 -3.84 5.33
N ILE A 5 -3.80 -5.00 5.12
CA ILE A 5 -2.94 -5.61 6.15
C ILE A 5 -1.69 -4.75 6.38
N ALA A 6 -1.07 -4.25 5.31
CA ALA A 6 0.11 -3.39 5.42
C ALA A 6 -0.21 -2.06 6.14
N LEU A 7 -1.38 -1.45 5.89
CA LEU A 7 -1.83 -0.25 6.59
C LEU A 7 -2.02 -0.49 8.09
N SER A 8 -2.76 -1.54 8.45
CA SER A 8 -2.99 -1.86 9.86
C SER A 8 -1.67 -2.10 10.60
N LEU A 9 -0.76 -2.86 9.99
CA LEU A 9 0.57 -3.10 10.56
C LEU A 9 1.40 -1.81 10.69
N HIS A 10 1.34 -0.92 9.69
CA HIS A 10 2.00 0.37 9.74
C HIS A 10 1.53 1.19 10.94
N LEU A 11 0.22 1.41 11.07
CA LEU A 11 -0.34 2.19 12.15
C LEU A 11 -0.07 1.56 13.53
N GLU A 12 -0.27 0.26 13.68
CA GLU A 12 -0.03 -0.45 14.94
C GLU A 12 1.45 -0.39 15.34
N LEU A 13 2.38 -0.64 14.42
CA LEU A 13 3.81 -0.59 14.70
C LEU A 13 4.27 0.85 14.96
N PHE A 14 3.80 1.82 14.18
CA PHE A 14 4.21 3.21 14.34
C PHE A 14 3.65 3.81 15.63
N LEU A 15 2.33 3.80 15.82
CA LEU A 15 1.68 4.41 16.99
C LEU A 15 2.01 3.63 18.28
N GLY A 16 2.02 2.31 18.21
CA GLY A 16 2.37 1.48 19.37
C GLY A 16 3.78 1.73 19.88
N LEU A 17 4.77 1.85 18.98
CA LEU A 17 6.13 2.19 19.35
C LEU A 17 6.25 3.67 19.79
N TRP A 18 5.52 4.58 19.16
CA TRP A 18 5.53 5.99 19.56
C TRP A 18 5.07 6.14 21.00
N ILE A 19 3.94 5.56 21.35
CA ILE A 19 3.44 5.57 22.73
C ILE A 19 4.44 4.89 23.70
N ALA A 20 4.98 3.72 23.30
CA ALA A 20 5.86 2.96 24.17
C ALA A 20 7.22 3.63 24.43
N ILE A 21 7.75 4.40 23.50
CA ILE A 21 9.10 5.00 23.58
C ILE A 21 9.06 6.45 24.06
N LEU A 22 8.08 7.23 23.59
CA LEU A 22 8.04 8.68 23.83
C LEU A 22 6.93 9.08 24.79
N ASP A 23 6.06 8.16 25.21
CA ASP A 23 4.87 8.42 26.06
C ASP A 23 3.95 9.53 25.49
N GLU A 24 3.98 9.67 24.17
CA GLU A 24 3.17 10.60 23.39
C GLU A 24 2.38 9.85 22.33
N SER A 25 1.33 10.44 21.80
CA SER A 25 0.52 9.86 20.73
C SER A 25 0.02 10.93 19.79
N LEU A 26 -0.28 10.52 18.56
CA LEU A 26 -0.97 11.36 17.58
C LEU A 26 -2.36 11.72 18.12
N ASN A 27 -2.82 12.93 17.82
CA ASN A 27 -4.18 13.35 18.15
C ASN A 27 -5.20 12.35 17.59
N ILE A 28 -6.13 11.91 18.45
CA ILE A 28 -7.14 10.88 18.10
C ILE A 28 -7.96 11.28 16.88
N ASP A 29 -8.32 12.56 16.75
CA ASP A 29 -9.09 13.04 15.61
C ASP A 29 -8.33 12.84 14.28
N LEU A 30 -7.02 13.08 14.28
CA LEU A 30 -6.16 12.85 13.11
C LEU A 30 -6.05 11.37 12.76
N VAL A 31 -5.97 10.49 13.75
CA VAL A 31 -5.99 9.03 13.51
C VAL A 31 -7.30 8.59 12.85
N VAL A 32 -8.43 9.13 13.29
CA VAL A 32 -9.74 8.86 12.69
C VAL A 32 -9.78 9.34 11.23
N PHE A 33 -9.22 10.53 10.93
CA PHE A 33 -9.15 11.01 9.54
C PHE A 33 -8.25 10.15 8.66
N ILE A 34 -7.12 9.64 9.16
CA ILE A 34 -6.29 8.69 8.43
C ILE A 34 -7.12 7.47 8.02
N ALA A 35 -7.87 6.89 8.97
CA ALA A 35 -8.71 5.73 8.69
C ALA A 35 -9.79 6.04 7.63
N ILE A 36 -10.46 7.19 7.72
CA ILE A 36 -11.47 7.63 6.76
C ILE A 36 -10.84 7.81 5.37
N PHE A 37 -9.67 8.42 5.27
CA PHE A 37 -8.98 8.65 3.99
C PHE A 37 -8.56 7.33 3.33
N ALA A 38 -8.04 6.39 4.11
CA ALA A 38 -7.72 5.05 3.62
C ALA A 38 -8.96 4.29 3.15
N ASP A 39 -10.12 4.49 3.79
CA ASP A 39 -11.37 3.87 3.38
C ASP A 39 -11.91 4.48 2.07
N VAL A 40 -11.84 5.79 1.90
CA VAL A 40 -12.20 6.48 0.64
C VAL A 40 -11.32 5.96 -0.52
N ALA A 41 -10.00 5.88 -0.31
CA ALA A 41 -9.08 5.34 -1.29
C ALA A 41 -9.40 3.86 -1.62
N THR A 42 -9.76 3.06 -0.61
CA THR A 42 -10.16 1.66 -0.80
C THR A 42 -11.45 1.52 -1.60
N LEU A 43 -12.45 2.39 -1.36
CA LEU A 43 -13.69 2.39 -2.15
C LEU A 43 -13.44 2.75 -3.61
N ALA A 44 -12.50 3.65 -3.88
CA ALA A 44 -12.15 4.04 -5.23
C ALA A 44 -11.53 2.92 -6.07
N ILE A 45 -10.94 1.89 -5.44
CA ILE A 45 -10.44 0.68 -6.14
C ILE A 45 -11.56 -0.02 -6.91
N ALA A 46 -12.80 0.03 -6.45
CA ALA A 46 -13.94 -0.61 -7.15
C ALA A 46 -14.14 -0.06 -8.57
N TYR A 47 -13.64 1.12 -8.84
CA TYR A 47 -13.70 1.77 -10.16
C TYR A 47 -12.38 1.70 -10.94
N ASP A 48 -11.42 0.90 -10.47
CA ASP A 48 -10.13 0.77 -11.12
C ASP A 48 -10.18 -0.17 -12.32
N ASN A 49 -9.34 0.12 -13.33
CA ASN A 49 -9.20 -0.68 -14.55
C ASN A 49 -8.17 -1.82 -14.40
N ALA A 50 -7.92 -2.28 -13.17
CA ALA A 50 -6.97 -3.37 -12.95
C ALA A 50 -7.43 -4.64 -13.67
N PRO A 51 -6.54 -5.36 -14.39
CA PRO A 51 -6.89 -6.59 -15.08
C PRO A 51 -7.35 -7.64 -14.07
N PHE A 52 -8.51 -8.22 -14.30
CA PHE A 52 -9.04 -9.31 -13.50
C PHE A 52 -8.64 -10.67 -14.09
N ALA A 53 -8.43 -11.66 -13.24
CA ALA A 53 -8.18 -13.02 -13.68
C ALA A 53 -9.49 -13.65 -14.16
N PRO A 54 -9.56 -14.18 -15.40
CA PRO A 54 -10.79 -14.79 -15.93
C PRO A 54 -11.14 -16.13 -15.24
N LYS A 55 -10.25 -16.66 -14.40
CA LYS A 55 -10.41 -17.90 -13.66
C LYS A 55 -10.19 -17.66 -12.16
N PRO A 56 -10.84 -18.45 -11.28
CA PRO A 56 -10.55 -18.38 -9.85
C PRO A 56 -9.07 -18.67 -9.59
N VAL A 57 -8.40 -17.76 -8.91
CA VAL A 57 -6.99 -17.90 -8.53
C VAL A 57 -6.93 -18.46 -7.10
N LYS A 58 -6.10 -19.48 -6.88
CA LYS A 58 -5.84 -19.97 -5.52
C LYS A 58 -5.11 -18.89 -4.71
N TRP A 59 -5.64 -18.59 -3.55
CA TRP A 59 -5.03 -17.61 -2.65
C TRP A 59 -3.78 -18.20 -2.00
N ASN A 60 -2.65 -17.54 -2.23
CA ASN A 60 -1.40 -17.86 -1.55
C ASN A 60 -1.29 -16.99 -0.28
N LEU A 61 -1.96 -17.43 0.80
CA LEU A 61 -1.99 -16.69 2.06
C LEU A 61 -0.58 -16.40 2.64
N PRO A 62 0.36 -17.35 2.72
CA PRO A 62 1.69 -17.07 3.26
C PRO A 62 2.40 -15.96 2.50
N ARG A 63 2.31 -15.94 1.17
CA ARG A 63 2.90 -14.90 0.33
C ARG A 63 2.25 -13.54 0.59
N LEU A 64 0.93 -13.48 0.66
CA LEU A 64 0.18 -12.26 0.94
C LEU A 64 0.57 -11.66 2.30
N TRP A 65 0.63 -12.50 3.33
CA TRP A 65 1.07 -12.08 4.65
C TRP A 65 2.51 -11.58 4.65
N GLY A 66 3.44 -12.33 4.04
CA GLY A 66 4.84 -11.94 3.95
C GLY A 66 5.04 -10.58 3.26
N MET A 67 4.38 -10.36 2.11
CA MET A 67 4.42 -9.07 1.40
C MET A 67 3.83 -7.94 2.26
N SER A 68 2.71 -8.17 2.91
CA SER A 68 2.04 -7.17 3.73
C SER A 68 2.88 -6.76 4.94
N ILE A 69 3.50 -7.73 5.61
CA ILE A 69 4.37 -7.48 6.77
C ILE A 69 5.58 -6.64 6.37
N ILE A 70 6.25 -6.99 5.28
CA ILE A 70 7.42 -6.26 4.81
C ILE A 70 7.06 -4.83 4.42
N LEU A 71 5.97 -4.64 3.68
CA LEU A 71 5.51 -3.31 3.30
C LEU A 71 5.09 -2.47 4.51
N GLY A 72 4.37 -3.05 5.48
CA GLY A 72 3.99 -2.37 6.72
C GLY A 72 5.19 -1.94 7.55
N ILE A 73 6.23 -2.79 7.66
CA ILE A 73 7.47 -2.45 8.34
C ILE A 73 8.21 -1.31 7.62
N PHE A 74 8.32 -1.33 6.29
CA PHE A 74 8.96 -0.24 5.55
C PHE A 74 8.22 1.08 5.69
N LEU A 75 6.88 1.05 5.68
CA LEU A 75 6.07 2.23 5.97
C LEU A 75 6.36 2.78 7.37
N ALA A 76 6.33 1.91 8.40
CA ALA A 76 6.62 2.30 9.78
C ALA A 76 8.03 2.90 9.92
N ILE A 77 9.04 2.29 9.32
CA ILE A 77 10.41 2.83 9.30
C ILE A 77 10.44 4.20 8.63
N GLY A 78 9.79 4.39 7.48
CA GLY A 78 9.70 5.68 6.79
C GLY A 78 9.12 6.78 7.67
N THR A 79 8.05 6.48 8.40
CA THR A 79 7.40 7.42 9.32
C THR A 79 8.25 7.66 10.58
N TRP A 80 8.93 6.61 11.11
CA TRP A 80 9.89 6.77 12.21
C TRP A 80 11.08 7.65 11.85
N ILE A 81 11.61 7.53 10.64
CA ILE A 81 12.66 8.43 10.13
C ILE A 81 12.17 9.87 10.11
N THR A 82 10.95 10.11 9.66
CA THR A 82 10.33 11.44 9.69
C THR A 82 10.25 11.97 11.13
N LEU A 83 9.71 11.19 12.06
CA LEU A 83 9.57 11.57 13.46
C LEU A 83 10.93 11.87 14.11
N THR A 84 11.93 10.99 13.93
CA THR A 84 13.26 11.18 14.51
C THR A 84 13.97 12.41 13.96
N THR A 85 13.79 12.75 12.68
CA THR A 85 14.40 13.95 12.10
C THR A 85 13.86 15.25 12.67
N MET A 86 12.66 15.26 13.26
CA MET A 86 12.09 16.43 13.95
C MET A 86 12.77 16.69 15.28
N PHE A 87 13.29 15.66 15.96
CA PHE A 87 13.97 15.78 17.25
C PHE A 87 15.48 16.01 17.14
N LEU A 88 16.05 15.94 15.92
CA LEU A 88 17.47 16.21 15.71
C LEU A 88 17.75 17.70 15.74
N PRO A 89 18.68 18.19 16.59
CA PRO A 89 18.91 19.62 16.80
C PRO A 89 19.54 20.34 15.59
N LYS A 90 20.11 19.64 14.62
CA LYS A 90 20.72 20.21 13.40
C LYS A 90 20.64 19.22 12.24
N GLY A 91 20.09 19.65 11.14
CA GLY A 91 20.20 18.92 9.86
C GLY A 91 19.19 17.80 9.63
N GLY A 92 18.08 17.77 10.36
CA GLY A 92 16.95 16.88 10.03
C GLY A 92 16.37 17.18 8.64
N ILE A 93 15.69 16.18 8.05
CA ILE A 93 15.06 16.32 6.73
C ILE A 93 13.95 17.38 6.80
N ILE A 94 13.21 17.42 7.90
CA ILE A 94 12.13 18.38 8.13
C ILE A 94 12.57 19.37 9.20
N GLN A 95 12.60 20.64 8.83
CA GLN A 95 12.97 21.75 9.70
C GLN A 95 11.87 22.81 9.67
N ASN A 96 11.75 23.59 10.77
CA ASN A 96 10.74 24.64 10.91
C ASN A 96 9.30 24.12 10.76
N PHE A 97 9.01 22.99 11.41
CA PHE A 97 7.66 22.47 11.48
C PHE A 97 6.85 23.23 12.54
N GLY A 98 5.57 23.42 12.30
CA GLY A 98 4.65 24.04 13.27
C GLY A 98 4.11 23.03 14.27
N SER A 99 3.59 21.89 13.79
CA SER A 99 3.03 20.80 14.58
C SER A 99 3.59 19.45 14.14
N ILE A 100 4.08 18.67 15.10
CA ILE A 100 4.52 17.29 14.85
C ILE A 100 3.35 16.45 14.36
N ASP A 101 2.20 16.56 15.01
CA ASP A 101 0.99 15.83 14.66
C ASP A 101 0.56 16.08 13.21
N GLY A 102 0.58 17.33 12.76
CA GLY A 102 0.23 17.69 11.39
C GLY A 102 1.20 17.11 10.36
N VAL A 103 2.49 17.13 10.65
CA VAL A 103 3.52 16.57 9.76
C VAL A 103 3.41 15.05 9.67
N ILE A 104 3.25 14.36 10.81
CA ILE A 104 3.12 12.89 10.86
C ILE A 104 1.81 12.46 10.20
N PHE A 105 0.71 13.14 10.49
CA PHE A 105 -0.57 12.91 9.83
C PHE A 105 -0.46 12.98 8.30
N LEU A 106 0.16 14.04 7.77
CA LEU A 106 0.35 14.20 6.33
C LEU A 106 1.22 13.08 5.75
N GLN A 107 2.34 12.77 6.42
CA GLN A 107 3.24 11.70 6.01
C GLN A 107 2.52 10.35 5.91
N ILE A 108 1.78 9.98 6.95
CA ILE A 108 1.03 8.72 6.98
C ILE A 108 -0.02 8.72 5.87
N SER A 109 -0.84 9.77 5.77
CA SER A 109 -1.91 9.86 4.77
C SER A 109 -1.38 9.71 3.34
N LEU A 110 -0.31 10.42 2.97
CA LEU A 110 0.29 10.34 1.64
C LEU A 110 0.83 8.93 1.35
N THR A 111 1.63 8.38 2.25
CA THR A 111 2.27 7.08 2.02
C THR A 111 1.28 5.94 1.99
N GLU A 112 0.24 5.98 2.82
CA GLU A 112 -0.82 4.98 2.83
C GLU A 112 -1.70 5.07 1.58
N ASN A 113 -2.12 6.26 1.18
CA ASN A 113 -2.92 6.44 -0.02
C ASN A 113 -2.14 6.00 -1.28
N TRP A 114 -0.85 6.31 -1.37
CA TRP A 114 -0.04 5.93 -2.53
C TRP A 114 0.31 4.44 -2.56
N LEU A 115 0.32 3.75 -1.43
CA LEU A 115 0.52 2.30 -1.39
C LEU A 115 -0.53 1.55 -2.24
N ILE A 116 -1.71 2.15 -2.42
CA ILE A 116 -2.76 1.58 -3.25
C ILE A 116 -2.32 1.40 -4.70
N PHE A 117 -1.56 2.38 -5.24
CA PHE A 117 -1.04 2.32 -6.61
C PHE A 117 -0.01 1.20 -6.81
N ILE A 118 0.73 0.85 -5.75
CA ILE A 118 1.70 -0.24 -5.77
C ILE A 118 1.00 -1.60 -5.72
N THR A 119 0.01 -1.74 -4.84
CA THR A 119 -0.57 -3.05 -4.50
C THR A 119 -1.79 -3.44 -5.35
N ARG A 120 -2.30 -2.54 -6.21
CA ARG A 120 -3.50 -2.78 -7.04
C ARG A 120 -3.28 -3.74 -8.21
N ALA A 121 -2.07 -3.81 -8.74
CA ALA A 121 -1.72 -4.64 -9.90
C ALA A 121 -0.70 -5.70 -9.53
N ALA A 122 -0.77 -6.85 -10.21
CA ALA A 122 0.30 -7.84 -10.15
C ALA A 122 1.45 -7.38 -11.06
N GLY A 123 2.65 -7.20 -10.49
CA GLY A 123 3.83 -6.72 -11.23
C GLY A 123 4.23 -5.29 -10.89
N PRO A 124 5.09 -4.64 -11.68
CA PRO A 124 5.55 -3.29 -11.40
C PRO A 124 4.39 -2.29 -11.39
N PHE A 125 4.41 -1.33 -10.47
CA PHE A 125 3.32 -0.35 -10.31
C PHE A 125 3.09 0.53 -11.56
N TRP A 126 4.11 0.65 -12.43
CA TRP A 126 4.01 1.37 -13.72
C TRP A 126 3.43 0.52 -14.87
N SER A 127 3.21 -0.77 -14.68
CA SER A 127 2.71 -1.68 -15.74
C SER A 127 1.24 -1.45 -16.09
N SER A 128 0.48 -0.86 -15.21
CA SER A 128 -0.94 -0.61 -15.39
C SER A 128 -1.30 0.80 -14.93
N ILE A 129 -1.87 1.57 -15.85
CA ILE A 129 -2.32 2.95 -15.55
C ILE A 129 -3.55 2.88 -14.64
N PRO A 130 -3.55 3.58 -13.51
CA PRO A 130 -4.75 3.64 -12.64
C PRO A 130 -5.90 4.32 -13.35
N SER A 131 -7.12 3.95 -12.96
CA SER A 131 -8.30 4.63 -13.47
C SER A 131 -8.32 6.09 -13.05
N TRP A 132 -8.98 6.93 -13.85
CA TRP A 132 -9.15 8.34 -13.51
C TRP A 132 -9.88 8.53 -12.18
N GLN A 133 -10.87 7.69 -11.89
CA GLN A 133 -11.63 7.73 -10.65
C GLN A 133 -10.76 7.44 -9.43
N LEU A 134 -9.92 6.40 -9.50
CA LEU A 134 -8.99 6.06 -8.42
C LEU A 134 -7.96 7.17 -8.20
N SER A 135 -7.32 7.63 -9.27
CA SER A 135 -6.33 8.70 -9.18
C SER A 135 -6.95 9.99 -8.63
N GLY A 136 -8.13 10.36 -9.13
CA GLY A 136 -8.84 11.55 -8.68
C GLY A 136 -9.23 11.48 -7.20
N ALA A 137 -9.73 10.34 -6.73
CA ALA A 137 -10.09 10.15 -5.33
C ALA A 137 -8.87 10.28 -4.41
N VAL A 138 -7.75 9.62 -4.76
CA VAL A 138 -6.51 9.70 -3.98
C VAL A 138 -5.98 11.14 -3.93
N PHE A 139 -5.90 11.84 -5.07
CA PHE A 139 -5.41 13.22 -5.09
C PHE A 139 -6.32 14.19 -4.33
N ILE A 140 -7.64 14.02 -4.37
CA ILE A 140 -8.58 14.85 -3.58
C ILE A 140 -8.32 14.64 -2.08
N VAL A 141 -8.16 13.40 -1.64
CA VAL A 141 -7.87 13.08 -0.24
C VAL A 141 -6.53 13.66 0.19
N ASP A 142 -5.49 13.56 -0.65
CA ASP A 142 -4.16 14.12 -0.38
C ASP A 142 -4.18 15.65 -0.28
N ILE A 143 -4.98 16.33 -1.12
CA ILE A 143 -5.18 17.77 -1.03
C ILE A 143 -5.88 18.14 0.28
N ILE A 144 -6.92 17.39 0.68
CA ILE A 144 -7.62 17.62 1.95
C ILE A 144 -6.67 17.42 3.14
N ALA A 145 -5.87 16.35 3.15
CA ALA A 145 -4.86 16.11 4.17
C ALA A 145 -3.81 17.24 4.23
N THR A 146 -3.41 17.73 3.08
CA THR A 146 -2.49 18.88 2.97
C THR A 146 -3.10 20.15 3.55
N CYS A 147 -4.39 20.42 3.26
CA CYS A 147 -5.09 21.55 3.84
C CYS A 147 -5.20 21.42 5.38
N PHE A 148 -5.49 20.24 5.91
CA PHE A 148 -5.53 20.00 7.36
C PHE A 148 -4.19 20.34 8.00
N THR A 149 -3.10 19.97 7.38
CA THR A 149 -1.75 20.23 7.88
C THR A 149 -1.38 21.71 7.76
N LEU A 150 -1.68 22.36 6.64
CA LEU A 150 -1.37 23.79 6.42
C LEU A 150 -2.15 24.71 7.39
N PHE A 151 -3.45 24.46 7.55
CA PHE A 151 -4.30 25.30 8.38
C PHE A 151 -4.32 24.89 9.85
N GLY A 152 -3.61 23.82 10.22
CA GLY A 152 -3.52 23.34 11.59
C GLY A 152 -4.84 22.84 12.15
N TRP A 153 -5.76 22.36 11.32
CA TRP A 153 -7.01 21.79 11.77
C TRP A 153 -6.72 20.54 12.61
N TRP A 154 -7.25 20.52 13.84
CA TRP A 154 -7.04 19.46 14.86
C TRP A 154 -5.60 19.24 15.34
N SER A 155 -4.60 19.96 14.77
CA SER A 155 -3.19 19.84 15.20
C SER A 155 -2.69 21.04 16.05
N GLN A 156 -3.55 21.93 16.44
CA GLN A 156 -3.30 23.13 17.29
C GLN A 156 -2.38 24.19 16.68
N ASN A 157 -1.47 23.85 15.78
CA ASN A 157 -0.56 24.77 15.10
C ASN A 157 -0.53 24.50 13.60
N TRP A 158 -0.53 25.57 12.82
CA TRP A 158 -0.35 25.50 11.37
C TRP A 158 1.11 25.20 10.98
N ASN A 159 1.30 24.54 9.85
CA ASN A 159 2.61 24.19 9.35
C ASN A 159 2.99 25.09 8.17
N ASP A 160 4.30 25.37 8.05
CA ASP A 160 4.82 26.13 6.91
C ASP A 160 4.71 25.32 5.61
N ILE A 161 4.43 26.00 4.51
CA ILE A 161 4.34 25.41 3.17
C ILE A 161 5.62 24.69 2.76
N VAL A 162 6.79 25.19 3.19
CA VAL A 162 8.08 24.55 2.91
C VAL A 162 8.18 23.19 3.58
N THR A 163 7.68 23.06 4.80
CA THR A 163 7.60 21.79 5.53
C THR A 163 6.69 20.81 4.80
N VAL A 164 5.53 21.25 4.37
CA VAL A 164 4.57 20.44 3.61
C VAL A 164 5.21 19.92 2.31
N VAL A 165 5.89 20.76 1.55
CA VAL A 165 6.58 20.34 0.31
C VAL A 165 7.66 19.30 0.61
N ARG A 166 8.42 19.47 1.70
CA ARG A 166 9.44 18.48 2.12
C ARG A 166 8.81 17.13 2.47
N VAL A 167 7.65 17.12 3.15
CA VAL A 167 6.90 15.89 3.44
C VAL A 167 6.45 15.22 2.15
N TRP A 168 5.96 15.95 1.19
CA TRP A 168 5.58 15.42 -0.12
C TRP A 168 6.76 14.76 -0.84
N ILE A 169 7.92 15.42 -0.90
CA ILE A 169 9.12 14.89 -1.53
C ILE A 169 9.59 13.62 -0.81
N TRP A 170 9.62 13.65 0.51
CA TRP A 170 9.98 12.48 1.32
C TRP A 170 9.03 11.31 1.12
N SER A 171 7.72 11.56 1.16
CA SER A 171 6.69 10.54 0.92
C SER A 171 6.83 9.91 -0.46
N PHE A 172 7.17 10.71 -1.47
CA PHE A 172 7.47 10.19 -2.81
C PHE A 172 8.72 9.29 -2.82
N GLY A 173 9.75 9.64 -2.08
CA GLY A 173 10.92 8.78 -1.89
C GLY A 173 10.54 7.43 -1.25
N VAL A 174 9.75 7.45 -0.18
CA VAL A 174 9.23 6.25 0.48
C VAL A 174 8.39 5.41 -0.49
N PHE A 175 7.52 6.03 -1.28
CA PHE A 175 6.73 5.37 -2.31
C PHE A 175 7.61 4.63 -3.34
N CYS A 176 8.69 5.25 -3.82
CA CYS A 176 9.62 4.61 -4.76
C CYS A 176 10.30 3.39 -4.14
N VAL A 177 10.72 3.48 -2.87
CA VAL A 177 11.32 2.35 -2.14
C VAL A 177 10.32 1.21 -1.96
N LEU A 178 9.08 1.53 -1.57
CA LEU A 178 8.01 0.55 -1.43
C LEU A 178 7.67 -0.14 -2.76
N GLY A 179 7.60 0.64 -3.85
CA GLY A 179 7.36 0.11 -5.19
C GLY A 179 8.48 -0.85 -5.65
N GLY A 180 9.73 -0.48 -5.39
CA GLY A 180 10.89 -1.34 -5.65
C GLY A 180 10.87 -2.62 -4.81
N ALA A 181 10.57 -2.52 -3.51
CA ALA A 181 10.46 -3.66 -2.61
C ALA A 181 9.31 -4.60 -3.03
N TYR A 182 8.15 -4.06 -3.36
CA TYR A 182 7.00 -4.83 -3.84
C TYR A 182 7.33 -5.58 -5.15
N TYR A 183 7.95 -4.88 -6.10
CA TYR A 183 8.39 -5.49 -7.37
C TYR A 183 9.41 -6.60 -7.13
N ALA A 184 10.45 -6.34 -6.33
CA ALA A 184 11.45 -7.35 -6.00
C ALA A 184 10.85 -8.60 -5.33
N MET A 185 9.86 -8.43 -4.45
CA MET A 185 9.15 -9.55 -3.83
C MET A 185 8.23 -10.27 -4.81
N SER A 186 7.58 -9.53 -5.74
CA SER A 186 6.66 -10.13 -6.70
C SER A 186 7.35 -11.01 -7.74
N GLU A 187 8.59 -10.66 -8.14
CA GLU A 187 9.39 -11.39 -9.12
C GLU A 187 10.30 -12.47 -8.48
N SER A 188 10.46 -12.45 -7.15
CA SER A 188 11.45 -13.29 -6.48
C SER A 188 10.95 -14.71 -6.24
N GLU A 189 11.51 -15.69 -6.99
CA GLU A 189 11.32 -17.12 -6.71
C GLU A 189 11.83 -17.52 -5.31
N LYS A 190 12.85 -16.85 -4.80
CA LYS A 190 13.40 -17.11 -3.45
C LYS A 190 12.38 -16.72 -2.38
N PHE A 191 11.69 -15.61 -2.57
CA PHE A 191 10.62 -15.17 -1.68
C PHE A 191 9.46 -16.17 -1.70
N ASP A 192 9.08 -16.69 -2.87
CA ASP A 192 8.05 -17.72 -2.99
C ASP A 192 8.44 -19.03 -2.31
N ARG A 193 9.69 -19.44 -2.42
CA ARG A 193 10.21 -20.63 -1.72
C ARG A 193 10.24 -20.45 -0.20
N LEU A 194 10.59 -19.25 0.26
CA LEU A 194 10.64 -18.94 1.69
C LEU A 194 9.23 -18.98 2.31
N MET A 195 8.25 -18.44 1.60
CA MET A 195 6.87 -18.36 2.09
C MET A 195 6.11 -19.69 1.98
N ASN A 196 6.31 -20.46 0.92
CA ASN A 196 5.54 -21.66 0.62
C ASN A 196 6.30 -22.98 0.87
N GLY A 197 7.57 -22.95 1.17
CA GLY A 197 8.42 -24.13 1.37
C GLY A 197 8.61 -25.02 0.12
N LYS A 198 7.87 -24.75 -0.96
CA LYS A 198 8.00 -25.42 -2.28
C LYS A 198 7.66 -24.42 -3.39
N PRO A 199 8.38 -24.44 -4.52
CA PRO A 199 8.00 -23.61 -5.66
C PRO A 199 6.58 -23.99 -6.12
N MET A 200 5.71 -23.00 -6.27
CA MET A 200 4.40 -23.23 -6.86
C MET A 200 4.60 -23.66 -8.32
N LYS A 201 4.30 -24.92 -8.63
CA LYS A 201 4.35 -25.42 -10.01
C LYS A 201 3.15 -24.87 -10.78
N VAL A 202 3.25 -23.64 -11.27
CA VAL A 202 2.27 -23.04 -12.20
C VAL A 202 2.14 -23.88 -13.50
N LYS A 203 3.17 -24.66 -13.85
CA LYS A 203 3.15 -25.54 -15.02
C LYS A 203 2.21 -26.75 -14.92
N GLU A 204 1.91 -27.25 -13.72
CA GLU A 204 1.07 -28.45 -13.58
C GLU A 204 -0.43 -28.15 -13.72
N ASP A 205 -0.87 -26.96 -13.28
CA ASP A 205 -2.29 -26.57 -13.40
C ASP A 205 -2.69 -26.26 -14.86
N ASN A 206 -1.76 -25.76 -15.70
CA ASN A 206 -2.04 -25.54 -17.12
C ASN A 206 -2.18 -26.86 -17.89
N LYS A 207 -1.34 -27.86 -17.59
CA LYS A 207 -1.40 -29.16 -18.25
C LYS A 207 -2.69 -29.93 -17.86
N SER A 208 -3.04 -29.94 -16.60
CA SER A 208 -4.30 -30.52 -16.10
C SER A 208 -5.54 -29.87 -16.72
N PHE A 209 -5.48 -28.56 -16.95
CA PHE A 209 -6.58 -27.83 -17.60
C PHE A 209 -6.65 -28.08 -19.11
N GLU A 210 -5.51 -28.16 -19.80
CA GLU A 210 -5.46 -28.51 -21.22
C GLU A 210 -5.97 -29.95 -21.46
N ASP A 211 -5.61 -30.88 -20.56
CA ASP A 211 -6.09 -32.25 -20.59
C ASP A 211 -7.62 -32.31 -20.33
N PHE A 212 -8.15 -31.50 -19.41
CA PHE A 212 -9.58 -31.39 -19.17
C PHE A 212 -10.33 -30.80 -20.38
N VAL A 213 -9.82 -29.74 -20.98
CA VAL A 213 -10.42 -29.13 -22.19
C VAL A 213 -10.37 -30.10 -23.37
N ALA A 214 -9.29 -30.87 -23.52
CA ALA A 214 -9.16 -31.87 -24.55
C ALA A 214 -10.16 -33.05 -24.34
N ALA A 215 -10.38 -33.44 -23.08
CA ALA A 215 -11.38 -34.46 -22.74
C ALA A 215 -12.81 -33.97 -23.03
N MET A 216 -13.14 -32.74 -22.68
CA MET A 216 -14.46 -32.12 -22.96
C MET A 216 -14.70 -32.02 -24.49
N LYS A 217 -13.70 -31.64 -25.28
CA LYS A 217 -13.80 -31.62 -26.73
C LYS A 217 -14.06 -33.01 -27.32
N ARG A 218 -13.44 -34.07 -26.79
CA ARG A 218 -13.68 -35.45 -27.25
C ARG A 218 -15.12 -35.90 -26.96
N VAL A 219 -15.67 -35.56 -25.81
CA VAL A 219 -17.06 -35.89 -25.46
C VAL A 219 -18.05 -35.16 -26.37
N SER A 220 -17.82 -33.86 -26.64
CA SER A 220 -18.72 -33.10 -27.54
C SER A 220 -18.71 -33.62 -28.97
N THR A 221 -17.53 -34.04 -29.50
CA THR A 221 -17.40 -34.63 -30.83
C THR A 221 -18.00 -36.02 -30.94
N GLN A 222 -18.07 -36.78 -29.86
CA GLN A 222 -18.76 -38.07 -29.83
C GLN A 222 -20.29 -37.93 -29.83
N HIS A 223 -20.83 -36.91 -29.14
CA HIS A 223 -22.24 -36.59 -29.16
C HIS A 223 -22.74 -36.13 -30.54
N GLU A 224 -21.93 -35.38 -31.27
CA GLU A 224 -22.23 -34.92 -32.65
C GLU A 224 -22.21 -36.06 -33.70
N LYS A 225 -21.50 -37.13 -33.44
CA LYS A 225 -21.43 -38.30 -34.32
C LYS A 225 -22.50 -39.35 -34.05
N SER A 226 -23.24 -39.23 -32.91
CA SER A 226 -24.29 -40.14 -32.51
C SER A 226 -25.73 -39.59 -32.69
N SER A 227 -25.83 -38.34 -33.17
CA SER A 227 -27.06 -37.72 -33.66
C SER A 227 -27.11 -37.74 -35.19
#